data_10bdb9c084444866dfb68d4e01f206d1
#
_entry.id   10bdb9c084444866dfb68d4e01f206d1
#
_cell.length_a   1.000
_cell.length_b   1.000
_cell.length_c   1.000
_cell.angle_alpha   90.00
_cell.angle_beta   90.00
_cell.angle_gamma   90.00
#
_symmetry.space_group_name_H-M   'P 1'
#
loop_
_entity.id
_entity.type
_entity.pdbx_description
1 polymer ?
#
loop_
_entity_poly.entity_id
_entity_poly.type
_entity_poly.pdbx_seq_one_letter_code
_entity_poly.pdbx_strand_id
1 'polypeptide(L)'
;MQSARDLFLDVGYGGTTMDAVAARCGVSKRTLYQLFPAKTDLFRVMMADHRRSMLALPRPDGEDLPLLEALAAIFRLDIDEIDNRDRLAFVRLVLADSDRFSEIGEMIEQEGAEPARRLLEDWLAARQASGELRAFPADALARMLMDMIFSVLIKRFPGDRLLTVEDRARHARLCLGVFLQGAAMKAG
;
A
#
# COMPACT_ATOMS: atom_id res chain seq x y z
N MET A 1 -7.09 -17.03 2.84
CA MET A 1 -6.10 -16.04 2.33
C MET A 1 -4.90 -15.90 3.27
N GLN A 2 -5.08 -15.72 4.58
CA GLN A 2 -3.96 -15.53 5.52
C GLN A 2 -2.93 -16.67 5.45
N SER A 3 -3.35 -17.94 5.57
CA SER A 3 -2.43 -19.09 5.50
C SER A 3 -1.60 -19.17 4.20
N ALA A 4 -2.18 -18.73 3.07
CA ALA A 4 -1.44 -18.63 1.81
C ALA A 4 -0.40 -17.51 1.87
N ARG A 5 -0.78 -16.35 2.43
CA ARG A 5 0.13 -15.21 2.63
C ARG A 5 1.30 -15.58 3.52
N ASP A 6 1.04 -16.26 4.64
CA ASP A 6 2.09 -16.73 5.55
C ASP A 6 3.09 -17.65 4.84
N LEU A 7 2.61 -18.54 3.96
CA LEU A 7 3.50 -19.39 3.17
C LEU A 7 4.39 -18.60 2.22
N PHE A 8 3.83 -17.59 1.52
CA PHE A 8 4.64 -16.71 0.67
C PHE A 8 5.67 -15.91 1.48
N LEU A 9 5.32 -15.46 2.69
CA LEU A 9 6.26 -14.77 3.58
C LEU A 9 7.37 -15.70 4.08
N ASP A 10 7.06 -17.00 4.33
CA ASP A 10 8.01 -17.98 4.84
C ASP A 10 9.06 -18.39 3.79
N VAL A 11 8.65 -18.64 2.54
CA VAL A 11 9.49 -19.28 1.52
C VAL A 11 9.69 -18.47 0.24
N GLY A 12 9.14 -17.25 0.18
CA GLY A 12 9.18 -16.37 -0.99
C GLY A 12 8.21 -16.79 -2.10
N TYR A 13 8.08 -15.91 -3.11
CA TYR A 13 7.27 -16.23 -4.30
C TYR A 13 7.80 -17.43 -5.06
N GLY A 14 9.12 -17.49 -5.28
CA GLY A 14 9.77 -18.59 -6.02
C GLY A 14 9.64 -19.93 -5.32
N GLY A 15 9.75 -19.97 -3.99
CA GLY A 15 9.65 -21.19 -3.18
C GLY A 15 8.22 -21.69 -2.98
N THR A 16 7.21 -20.86 -3.23
CA THR A 16 5.81 -21.24 -3.04
C THR A 16 5.29 -22.03 -4.22
N THR A 17 4.66 -23.18 -3.95
CA THR A 17 3.94 -24.00 -4.92
C THR A 17 2.45 -24.06 -4.60
N MET A 18 1.59 -24.25 -5.61
CA MET A 18 0.15 -24.40 -5.41
C MET A 18 -0.20 -25.60 -4.54
N ASP A 19 0.58 -26.66 -4.63
CA ASP A 19 0.43 -27.86 -3.79
C ASP A 19 0.70 -27.56 -2.30
N ALA A 20 1.74 -26.80 -2.01
CA ALA A 20 2.06 -26.36 -0.65
C ALA A 20 0.98 -25.41 -0.11
N VAL A 21 0.45 -24.51 -0.96
CA VAL A 21 -0.68 -23.65 -0.60
C VAL A 21 -1.92 -24.48 -0.25
N ALA A 22 -2.29 -25.46 -1.10
CA ALA A 22 -3.44 -26.32 -0.83
C ALA A 22 -3.30 -27.05 0.51
N ALA A 23 -2.12 -27.62 0.77
CA ALA A 23 -1.82 -28.32 2.03
C ALA A 23 -1.90 -27.36 3.24
N ARG A 24 -1.28 -26.17 3.14
CA ARG A 24 -1.26 -25.16 4.22
C ARG A 24 -2.67 -24.61 4.53
N CYS A 25 -3.50 -24.44 3.49
CA CYS A 25 -4.87 -23.94 3.63
C CYS A 25 -5.90 -25.03 4.00
N GLY A 26 -5.51 -26.29 4.03
CA GLY A 26 -6.43 -27.39 4.30
C GLY A 26 -7.50 -27.60 3.23
N VAL A 27 -7.22 -27.25 1.98
CA VAL A 27 -8.14 -27.42 0.85
C VAL A 27 -7.62 -28.44 -0.15
N SER A 28 -8.53 -29.07 -0.93
CA SER A 28 -8.09 -29.97 -2.00
C SER A 28 -7.37 -29.18 -3.11
N LYS A 29 -6.37 -29.80 -3.76
CA LYS A 29 -5.70 -29.23 -4.93
C LYS A 29 -6.73 -28.82 -6.00
N ARG A 30 -7.73 -29.69 -6.25
CA ARG A 30 -8.80 -29.42 -7.20
C ARG A 30 -9.55 -28.13 -6.87
N THR A 31 -9.92 -27.94 -5.61
CA THR A 31 -10.61 -26.72 -5.15
C THR A 31 -9.75 -25.49 -5.35
N LEU A 32 -8.45 -25.56 -4.98
CA LEU A 32 -7.54 -24.44 -5.14
C LEU A 32 -7.37 -24.07 -6.62
N TYR A 33 -7.13 -25.03 -7.51
CA TYR A 33 -6.97 -24.79 -8.94
C TYR A 33 -8.25 -24.32 -9.64
N GLN A 34 -9.43 -24.64 -9.10
CA GLN A 34 -10.71 -24.09 -9.58
C GLN A 34 -10.85 -22.59 -9.23
N LEU A 35 -10.32 -22.16 -8.08
CA LEU A 35 -10.37 -20.76 -7.64
C LEU A 35 -9.22 -19.92 -8.24
N PHE A 36 -8.04 -20.53 -8.34
CA PHE A 36 -6.82 -19.88 -8.79
C PHE A 36 -6.09 -20.83 -9.76
N PRO A 37 -6.29 -20.67 -11.09
CA PRO A 37 -5.65 -21.53 -12.08
C PRO A 37 -4.12 -21.54 -12.02
N ALA A 38 -3.51 -20.43 -11.61
CA ALA A 38 -2.06 -20.29 -11.44
C ALA A 38 -1.68 -19.60 -10.12
N LYS A 39 -0.42 -19.76 -9.74
CA LYS A 39 0.17 -19.07 -8.58
C LYS A 39 0.08 -17.54 -8.72
N THR A 40 0.24 -17.05 -9.93
CA THR A 40 0.10 -15.63 -10.27
C THR A 40 -1.29 -15.09 -9.95
N ASP A 41 -2.37 -15.86 -10.22
CA ASP A 41 -3.73 -15.42 -9.94
C ASP A 41 -3.99 -15.28 -8.44
N LEU A 42 -3.50 -16.24 -7.66
CA LEU A 42 -3.55 -16.16 -6.19
C LEU A 42 -2.76 -14.95 -5.68
N PHE A 43 -1.57 -14.74 -6.22
CA PHE A 43 -0.70 -13.63 -5.78
C PHE A 43 -1.29 -12.26 -6.14
N ARG A 44 -1.93 -12.12 -7.32
CA ARG A 44 -2.68 -10.90 -7.71
C ARG A 44 -3.77 -10.54 -6.70
N VAL A 45 -4.56 -11.53 -6.28
CA VAL A 45 -5.61 -11.30 -5.27
C VAL A 45 -4.99 -10.87 -3.94
N MET A 46 -3.86 -11.45 -3.55
CA MET A 46 -3.13 -11.04 -2.35
C MET A 46 -2.57 -9.62 -2.47
N MET A 47 -2.07 -9.23 -3.64
CA MET A 47 -1.62 -7.85 -3.91
C MET A 47 -2.77 -6.85 -3.81
N ALA A 48 -3.91 -7.15 -4.42
CA ALA A 48 -5.10 -6.29 -4.36
C ALA A 48 -5.65 -6.16 -2.92
N ASP A 49 -5.57 -7.24 -2.13
CA ASP A 49 -5.94 -7.22 -0.72
C ASP A 49 -4.95 -6.38 0.11
N HIS A 50 -3.65 -6.58 -0.13
CA HIS A 50 -2.61 -5.81 0.51
C HIS A 50 -2.71 -4.30 0.24
N ARG A 51 -3.06 -3.90 -1.00
CA ARG A 51 -3.31 -2.49 -1.34
C ARG A 51 -4.29 -1.84 -0.38
N ARG A 52 -5.40 -2.52 -0.02
CA ARG A 52 -6.39 -2.02 0.93
C ARG A 52 -5.81 -1.83 2.35
N SER A 53 -4.76 -2.56 2.68
CA SER A 53 -4.04 -2.36 3.94
C SER A 53 -3.08 -1.16 3.90
N MET A 54 -2.64 -0.74 2.69
CA MET A 54 -1.70 0.37 2.53
C MET A 54 -2.38 1.74 2.55
N LEU A 55 -3.55 1.87 1.92
CA LEU A 55 -4.34 3.10 1.92
C LEU A 55 -5.78 2.81 2.37
N ALA A 56 -6.26 3.61 3.33
CA ALA A 56 -7.65 3.54 3.80
C ALA A 56 -8.57 4.36 2.88
N LEU A 57 -8.70 3.92 1.62
CA LEU A 57 -9.58 4.51 0.61
C LEU A 57 -10.52 3.44 0.02
N PRO A 58 -11.77 3.81 -0.37
CA PRO A 58 -12.38 5.14 -0.20
C PRO A 58 -12.60 5.49 1.28
N ARG A 59 -12.68 6.80 1.56
CA ARG A 59 -13.07 7.28 2.90
C ARG A 59 -14.58 7.17 3.10
N PRO A 60 -15.04 7.07 4.38
CA PRO A 60 -16.46 7.07 4.69
C PRO A 60 -17.17 8.34 4.19
N ASP A 61 -18.39 8.18 3.67
CA ASP A 61 -19.21 9.30 3.25
C ASP A 61 -19.53 10.23 4.44
N GLY A 62 -19.44 11.54 4.21
CA GLY A 62 -19.73 12.54 5.23
C GLY A 62 -18.67 12.69 6.34
N GLU A 63 -17.49 12.09 6.15
CA GLU A 63 -16.38 12.29 7.08
C GLU A 63 -15.93 13.76 7.13
N ASP A 64 -16.02 14.36 8.31
CA ASP A 64 -15.62 15.75 8.58
C ASP A 64 -14.32 15.77 9.39
N LEU A 65 -13.20 15.46 8.71
CA LEU A 65 -11.86 15.53 9.27
C LEU A 65 -11.07 16.67 8.62
N PRO A 66 -10.27 17.41 9.40
CA PRO A 66 -9.28 18.33 8.84
C PRO A 66 -8.37 17.60 7.83
N LEU A 67 -7.92 18.27 6.76
CA LEU A 67 -7.14 17.68 5.68
C LEU A 67 -5.93 16.87 6.16
N LEU A 68 -5.21 17.36 7.18
CA LEU A 68 -4.06 16.65 7.75
C LEU A 68 -4.48 15.32 8.37
N GLU A 69 -5.56 15.31 9.13
CA GLU A 69 -6.05 14.10 9.81
C GLU A 69 -6.69 13.13 8.81
N ALA A 70 -7.38 13.62 7.80
CA ALA A 70 -7.89 12.80 6.71
C ALA A 70 -6.74 12.11 5.95
N LEU A 71 -5.69 12.83 5.59
CA LEU A 71 -4.50 12.25 4.96
C LEU A 71 -3.76 11.29 5.90
N ALA A 72 -3.62 11.62 7.18
CA ALA A 72 -3.02 10.72 8.17
C ALA A 72 -3.81 9.40 8.27
N ALA A 73 -5.13 9.47 8.27
CA ALA A 73 -6.01 8.30 8.27
C ALA A 73 -5.91 7.50 6.96
N ILE A 74 -5.87 8.18 5.79
CA ILE A 74 -5.68 7.53 4.48
C ILE A 74 -4.39 6.71 4.47
N PHE A 75 -3.27 7.27 4.92
CA PHE A 75 -1.98 6.60 4.95
C PHE A 75 -1.80 5.69 6.17
N ARG A 76 -2.81 5.58 7.04
CA ARG A 76 -2.81 4.73 8.24
C ARG A 76 -1.61 5.02 9.15
N LEU A 77 -1.35 6.30 9.45
CA LEU A 77 -0.18 6.68 10.23
C LEU A 77 -0.27 6.26 11.71
N ASP A 78 -1.46 6.01 12.22
CA ASP A 78 -1.72 5.61 13.61
C ASP A 78 -1.95 4.08 13.73
N ILE A 79 -1.51 3.30 12.73
CA ILE A 79 -1.57 1.83 12.77
C ILE A 79 -0.64 1.30 13.87
N ASP A 80 -1.09 0.26 14.58
CA ASP A 80 -0.27 -0.36 15.61
C ASP A 80 0.96 -1.11 15.01
N GLU A 81 1.90 -1.47 15.90
CA GLU A 81 3.17 -2.06 15.48
C GLU A 81 3.00 -3.45 14.86
N ILE A 82 2.02 -4.24 15.33
CA ILE A 82 1.78 -5.60 14.86
C ILE A 82 1.25 -5.56 13.43
N ASP A 83 0.16 -4.82 13.21
CA ASP A 83 -0.46 -4.67 11.90
C ASP A 83 0.50 -4.04 10.89
N ASN A 84 1.30 -3.06 11.34
CA ASN A 84 2.29 -2.43 10.49
C ASN A 84 3.45 -3.38 10.12
N ARG A 85 3.89 -4.25 11.03
CA ARG A 85 4.92 -5.25 10.76
C ARG A 85 4.47 -6.23 9.68
N ASP A 86 3.23 -6.74 9.78
CA ASP A 86 2.68 -7.69 8.80
C ASP A 86 2.49 -7.04 7.43
N ARG A 87 2.04 -5.78 7.41
CA ARG A 87 1.95 -4.97 6.20
C ARG A 87 3.31 -4.80 5.52
N LEU A 88 4.34 -4.44 6.29
CA LEU A 88 5.69 -4.24 5.76
C LEU A 88 6.40 -5.54 5.39
N ALA A 89 6.09 -6.65 6.03
CA ALA A 89 6.63 -7.95 5.65
C ALA A 89 6.26 -8.31 4.20
N PHE A 90 5.01 -8.07 3.81
CA PHE A 90 4.57 -8.29 2.43
C PHE A 90 5.24 -7.33 1.43
N VAL A 91 5.38 -6.05 1.77
CA VAL A 91 6.12 -5.09 0.92
C VAL A 91 7.56 -5.58 0.69
N ARG A 92 8.25 -6.04 1.74
CA ARG A 92 9.63 -6.54 1.62
C ARG A 92 9.72 -7.79 0.74
N LEU A 93 8.79 -8.75 0.91
CA LEU A 93 8.70 -9.93 0.06
C LEU A 93 8.61 -9.53 -1.42
N VAL A 94 7.65 -8.67 -1.72
CA VAL A 94 7.36 -8.22 -3.08
C VAL A 94 8.56 -7.53 -3.71
N LEU A 95 9.19 -6.61 -2.98
CA LEU A 95 10.39 -5.90 -3.45
C LEU A 95 11.60 -6.83 -3.63
N ALA A 96 11.80 -7.79 -2.72
CA ALA A 96 12.91 -8.73 -2.82
C ALA A 96 12.77 -9.68 -4.02
N ASP A 97 11.55 -10.04 -4.39
CA ASP A 97 11.28 -10.98 -5.47
C ASP A 97 11.06 -10.28 -6.83
N SER A 98 10.77 -8.97 -6.87
CA SER A 98 10.50 -8.21 -8.11
C SER A 98 11.70 -8.18 -9.08
N ASP A 99 12.92 -8.17 -8.57
CA ASP A 99 14.13 -8.23 -9.40
C ASP A 99 14.35 -9.61 -10.03
N ARG A 100 13.76 -10.66 -9.46
CA ARG A 100 13.93 -12.05 -9.89
C ARG A 100 12.79 -12.56 -10.76
N PHE A 101 11.61 -11.99 -10.60
CA PHE A 101 10.37 -12.39 -11.26
C PHE A 101 9.67 -11.15 -11.83
N SER A 102 9.80 -10.94 -13.14
CA SER A 102 9.25 -9.76 -13.83
C SER A 102 7.74 -9.62 -13.66
N GLU A 103 7.03 -10.75 -13.57
CA GLU A 103 5.58 -10.75 -13.33
C GLU A 103 5.20 -10.13 -11.98
N ILE A 104 6.08 -10.14 -10.97
CA ILE A 104 5.83 -9.45 -9.70
C ILE A 104 5.89 -7.94 -9.90
N GLY A 105 6.87 -7.43 -10.65
CA GLY A 105 6.97 -6.01 -10.98
C GLY A 105 5.70 -5.50 -11.68
N GLU A 106 5.20 -6.25 -12.65
CA GLU A 106 3.93 -5.92 -13.32
C GLU A 106 2.73 -5.95 -12.36
N MET A 107 2.67 -6.94 -11.46
CA MET A 107 1.61 -7.02 -10.46
C MET A 107 1.68 -5.88 -9.43
N ILE A 108 2.87 -5.43 -9.04
CA ILE A 108 3.04 -4.25 -8.16
C ILE A 108 2.35 -3.04 -8.80
N GLU A 109 2.61 -2.81 -10.07
CA GLU A 109 2.05 -1.67 -10.80
C GLU A 109 0.54 -1.83 -10.99
N GLN A 110 0.10 -2.95 -11.56
CA GLN A 110 -1.29 -3.16 -11.99
C GLN A 110 -2.27 -3.37 -10.85
N GLU A 111 -1.89 -4.08 -9.78
CA GLU A 111 -2.78 -4.45 -8.67
C GLU A 111 -2.54 -3.63 -7.41
N GLY A 112 -1.34 -3.08 -7.26
CA GLY A 112 -0.90 -2.33 -6.09
C GLY A 112 -0.87 -0.83 -6.31
N ALA A 113 0.18 -0.33 -6.93
CA ALA A 113 0.53 1.09 -6.96
C ALA A 113 -0.45 1.93 -7.79
N GLU A 114 -0.75 1.51 -9.02
CA GLU A 114 -1.60 2.29 -9.91
C GLU A 114 -3.05 2.43 -9.41
N PRO A 115 -3.74 1.36 -8.99
CA PRO A 115 -5.08 1.51 -8.42
C PRO A 115 -5.09 2.28 -7.09
N ALA A 116 -4.04 2.17 -6.27
CA ALA A 116 -3.93 2.97 -5.05
C ALA A 116 -3.80 4.46 -5.38
N ARG A 117 -2.97 4.80 -6.38
CA ARG A 117 -2.76 6.16 -6.84
C ARG A 117 -4.05 6.78 -7.38
N ARG A 118 -4.82 6.04 -8.18
CA ARG A 118 -6.12 6.52 -8.70
C ARG A 118 -7.12 6.83 -7.59
N LEU A 119 -7.23 5.97 -6.59
CA LEU A 119 -8.11 6.24 -5.44
C LEU A 119 -7.69 7.52 -4.70
N LEU A 120 -6.39 7.76 -4.55
CA LEU A 120 -5.89 8.97 -3.92
C LEU A 120 -6.10 10.20 -4.80
N GLU A 121 -5.92 10.07 -6.11
CA GLU A 121 -6.20 11.11 -7.11
C GLU A 121 -7.67 11.54 -7.07
N ASP A 122 -8.60 10.58 -7.09
CA ASP A 122 -10.04 10.84 -7.00
C ASP A 122 -10.39 11.60 -5.71
N TRP A 123 -9.82 11.19 -4.58
CA TRP A 123 -10.03 11.85 -3.31
C TRP A 123 -9.49 13.30 -3.32
N LEU A 124 -8.28 13.51 -3.85
CA LEU A 124 -7.67 14.84 -3.96
C LEU A 124 -8.47 15.74 -4.90
N ALA A 125 -8.92 15.22 -6.03
CA ALA A 125 -9.77 15.97 -6.98
C ALA A 125 -11.09 16.41 -6.33
N ALA A 126 -11.70 15.55 -5.50
CA ALA A 126 -12.90 15.92 -4.76
C ALA A 126 -12.63 17.06 -3.75
N ARG A 127 -11.47 17.06 -3.04
CA ARG A 127 -11.07 18.14 -2.13
C ARG A 127 -10.72 19.45 -2.87
N GLN A 128 -10.23 19.37 -4.10
CA GLN A 128 -10.07 20.54 -4.96
C GLN A 128 -11.42 21.12 -5.41
N ALA A 129 -12.35 20.26 -5.77
CA ALA A 129 -13.70 20.67 -6.17
C ALA A 129 -14.48 21.33 -5.02
N SER A 130 -14.25 20.90 -3.76
CA SER A 130 -14.82 21.55 -2.58
C SER A 130 -14.12 22.85 -2.17
N GLY A 131 -12.97 23.20 -2.82
CA GLY A 131 -12.21 24.41 -2.51
C GLY A 131 -11.28 24.27 -1.29
N GLU A 132 -11.09 23.08 -0.75
CA GLU A 132 -10.16 22.82 0.36
C GLU A 132 -8.70 22.77 -0.11
N LEU A 133 -8.45 22.28 -1.33
CA LEU A 133 -7.15 22.23 -1.95
C LEU A 133 -7.07 23.13 -3.20
N ARG A 134 -5.88 23.64 -3.46
CA ARG A 134 -5.57 24.42 -4.68
C ARG A 134 -5.62 23.51 -5.91
N ALA A 135 -5.98 24.09 -7.05
CA ALA A 135 -6.10 23.42 -8.34
C ALA A 135 -4.72 23.10 -8.95
N PHE A 136 -4.07 22.07 -8.44
CA PHE A 136 -2.91 21.42 -9.04
C PHE A 136 -3.35 20.13 -9.76
N PRO A 137 -2.55 19.57 -10.70
CA PRO A 137 -2.85 18.25 -11.26
C PRO A 137 -2.96 17.19 -10.15
N ALA A 138 -4.14 16.57 -10.00
CA ALA A 138 -4.42 15.65 -8.88
C ALA A 138 -3.56 14.39 -8.94
N ASP A 139 -3.25 13.89 -10.14
CA ASP A 139 -2.33 12.78 -10.39
C ASP A 139 -0.91 13.08 -9.88
N ALA A 140 -0.41 14.29 -10.13
CA ALA A 140 0.90 14.74 -9.64
C ALA A 140 0.92 14.84 -8.11
N LEU A 141 -0.15 15.38 -7.49
CA LEU A 141 -0.28 15.45 -6.04
C LEU A 141 -0.33 14.04 -5.42
N ALA A 142 -1.08 13.11 -6.02
CA ALA A 142 -1.17 11.73 -5.55
C ALA A 142 0.19 11.03 -5.60
N ARG A 143 0.93 11.19 -6.72
CA ARG A 143 2.28 10.67 -6.87
C ARG A 143 3.23 11.26 -5.82
N MET A 144 3.26 12.57 -5.66
CA MET A 144 4.11 13.24 -4.66
C MET A 144 3.86 12.72 -3.25
N LEU A 145 2.60 12.59 -2.84
CA LEU A 145 2.23 12.06 -1.53
C LEU A 145 2.72 10.62 -1.34
N MET A 146 2.45 9.75 -2.32
CA MET A 146 2.88 8.35 -2.25
C MET A 146 4.40 8.24 -2.19
N ASP A 147 5.14 8.99 -3.01
CA ASP A 147 6.60 8.98 -3.03
C ASP A 147 7.19 9.47 -1.69
N MET A 148 6.66 10.55 -1.13
CA MET A 148 7.12 11.07 0.17
C MET A 148 6.85 10.11 1.32
N ILE A 149 5.65 9.50 1.38
CA ILE A 149 5.23 8.67 2.51
C ILE A 149 5.82 7.26 2.43
N PHE A 150 5.86 6.66 1.23
CA PHE A 150 6.32 5.28 1.08
C PHE A 150 7.83 5.14 0.85
N SER A 151 8.54 6.23 0.53
CA SER A 151 10.00 6.19 0.32
C SER A 151 10.78 5.63 1.53
N VAL A 152 10.28 5.86 2.74
CA VAL A 152 10.93 5.39 3.98
C VAL A 152 10.71 3.89 4.27
N LEU A 153 9.86 3.21 3.49
CA LEU A 153 9.65 1.77 3.61
C LEU A 153 10.74 0.94 2.91
N ILE A 154 11.53 1.58 2.04
CA ILE A 154 12.51 0.93 1.18
C ILE A 154 13.91 1.37 1.60
N LYS A 155 14.80 0.40 1.86
CA LYS A 155 16.23 0.69 1.99
C LYS A 155 16.79 1.03 0.62
N ARG A 156 17.30 2.25 0.45
CA ARG A 156 17.91 2.69 -0.81
C ARG A 156 19.40 2.37 -0.90
N PHE A 157 20.09 2.30 0.25
CA PHE A 157 21.54 2.07 0.30
C PHE A 157 21.89 1.01 1.33
N PRO A 158 23.02 0.27 1.11
CA PRO A 158 23.59 -0.58 2.15
C PRO A 158 23.93 0.28 3.38
N GLY A 159 23.44 -0.12 4.55
CA GLY A 159 23.65 0.64 5.79
C GLY A 159 22.47 1.51 6.22
N ASP A 160 21.47 1.74 5.36
CA ASP A 160 20.24 2.44 5.77
C ASP A 160 19.57 1.69 6.93
N ARG A 161 19.26 2.43 7.99
CA ARG A 161 18.44 1.93 9.09
C ARG A 161 16.97 2.14 8.73
N LEU A 162 16.18 1.07 8.82
CA LEU A 162 14.73 1.23 8.75
C LEU A 162 14.26 2.05 9.95
N LEU A 163 13.47 3.07 9.68
CA LEU A 163 12.86 3.88 10.71
C LEU A 163 11.95 3.04 11.60
N THR A 164 11.86 3.38 12.88
CA THR A 164 10.83 2.82 13.77
C THR A 164 9.42 3.21 13.30
N VAL A 165 8.38 2.60 13.85
CA VAL A 165 6.99 2.98 13.54
C VAL A 165 6.76 4.44 13.87
N GLU A 166 7.22 4.89 15.06
CA GLU A 166 7.09 6.28 15.50
C GLU A 166 7.85 7.26 14.61
N ASP A 167 9.07 6.94 14.20
CA ASP A 167 9.88 7.82 13.33
C ASP A 167 9.25 7.91 11.93
N ARG A 168 8.69 6.84 11.41
CA ARG A 168 7.94 6.87 10.15
C ARG A 168 6.68 7.71 10.24
N ALA A 169 5.90 7.54 11.31
CA ALA A 169 4.69 8.35 11.52
C ALA A 169 5.05 9.84 11.67
N ARG A 170 6.10 10.16 12.41
CA ARG A 170 6.62 11.53 12.56
C ARG A 170 7.08 12.11 11.21
N HIS A 171 7.85 11.34 10.45
CA HIS A 171 8.30 11.74 9.11
C HIS A 171 7.10 11.98 8.18
N ALA A 172 6.15 11.05 8.13
CA ALA A 172 4.96 11.16 7.30
C ALA A 172 4.11 12.39 7.67
N ARG A 173 3.86 12.63 8.96
CA ARG A 173 3.14 13.83 9.42
C ARG A 173 3.87 15.12 9.02
N LEU A 174 5.20 15.16 9.09
CA LEU A 174 5.98 16.30 8.61
C LEU A 174 5.81 16.51 7.10
N CYS A 175 5.92 15.44 6.32
CA CYS A 175 5.69 15.49 4.86
C CYS A 175 4.29 16.02 4.52
N LEU A 176 3.25 15.50 5.19
CA LEU A 176 1.88 15.96 5.01
C LEU A 176 1.71 17.44 5.38
N GLY A 177 2.31 17.88 6.48
CA GLY A 177 2.28 19.28 6.90
C GLY A 177 2.93 20.20 5.88
N VAL A 178 4.12 19.87 5.37
CA VAL A 178 4.81 20.64 4.33
C VAL A 178 4.00 20.63 3.02
N PHE A 179 3.47 19.48 2.62
CA PHE A 179 2.61 19.37 1.44
C PHE A 179 1.39 20.29 1.55
N LEU A 180 0.69 20.27 2.67
CA LEU A 180 -0.51 21.08 2.87
C LEU A 180 -0.21 22.58 2.94
N GLN A 181 0.94 23.01 3.44
CA GLN A 181 1.34 24.43 3.37
C GLN A 181 1.42 24.97 1.94
N GLY A 182 1.76 24.11 0.97
CA GLY A 182 1.78 24.45 -0.45
C GLY A 182 0.44 24.23 -1.16
N ALA A 183 -0.31 23.21 -0.80
CA ALA A 183 -1.46 22.71 -1.53
C ALA A 183 -2.82 23.13 -0.96
N ALA A 184 -2.93 23.39 0.36
CA ALA A 184 -4.18 23.85 0.95
C ALA A 184 -4.50 25.30 0.59
N MET A 185 -5.78 25.62 0.50
CA MET A 185 -6.22 27.01 0.44
C MET A 185 -5.88 27.70 1.76
N LYS A 186 -5.35 28.92 1.71
CA LYS A 186 -5.18 29.72 2.92
C LYS A 186 -6.57 30.12 3.41
N ALA A 187 -6.84 29.91 4.70
CA ALA A 187 -7.99 30.53 5.32
C ALA A 187 -7.84 32.05 5.17
N GLY A 188 -8.83 32.66 4.51
CA GLY A 188 -8.90 34.11 4.32
C GLY A 188 -9.18 34.83 5.63
#